data_103e70b5031a94213b5b48049c865c19
#
_entry.id   103e70b5031a94213b5b48049c865c19
#
_cell.length_a   1.000
_cell.length_b   1.000
_cell.length_c   1.000
_cell.angle_alpha   90.00
_cell.angle_beta   90.00
_cell.angle_gamma   90.00
#
_symmetry.space_group_name_H-M   'P 1'
#
loop_
_entity.id
_entity.type
_entity.pdbx_description
1 polymer ?
#
loop_
_entity_poly.entity_id
_entity_poly.type
_entity_poly.pdbx_seq_one_letter_code
_entity_poly.pdbx_strand_id
1 'polypeptide(L)'
;MCAFRDGFQGINAQVVGVSVNDPWSNKAFTEHNKLNFPLLSDYNRDVVRQYNIVQNDFGGLKGYNAAKRSVFILDRNGVITYVWVSDDPGKEPNYEELKKAVVKTI
;
A
#
# COMPACT_ATOMS: atom_id res chain seq x y z
N MET A 1 -2.54 6.35 -4.42
CA MET A 1 -1.12 6.17 -4.77
C MET A 1 -0.42 7.47 -5.22
N CYS A 2 -1.12 8.36 -5.89
CA CYS A 2 -0.51 9.64 -6.32
C CYS A 2 -0.06 10.51 -5.14
N ALA A 3 -0.74 10.45 -3.99
CA ALA A 3 -0.31 11.15 -2.78
C ALA A 3 1.06 10.68 -2.30
N PHE A 4 1.36 9.39 -2.45
CA PHE A 4 2.68 8.85 -2.12
C PHE A 4 3.74 9.26 -3.12
N ARG A 5 3.37 9.35 -4.41
CA ARG A 5 4.28 9.86 -5.45
C ARG A 5 4.69 11.30 -5.17
N ASP A 6 3.72 12.16 -4.84
CA ASP A 6 3.94 13.61 -4.72
C ASP A 6 4.36 14.03 -3.32
N GLY A 7 3.84 13.35 -2.29
CA GLY A 7 3.97 13.77 -0.89
C GLY A 7 5.18 13.24 -0.16
N PHE A 8 5.82 12.18 -0.68
CA PHE A 8 6.93 11.51 0.01
C PHE A 8 8.27 11.65 -0.70
N GLN A 9 8.37 12.52 -1.69
CA GLN A 9 9.63 12.86 -2.33
C GLN A 9 10.55 13.56 -1.31
N GLY A 10 11.83 13.22 -1.36
CA GLY A 10 12.84 13.83 -0.48
C GLY A 10 12.88 13.27 0.94
N ILE A 11 11.96 12.37 1.29
CA ILE A 11 12.00 11.66 2.56
C ILE A 11 12.93 10.46 2.39
N ASN A 12 13.84 10.24 3.36
CA ASN A 12 14.78 9.13 3.32
C ASN A 12 14.10 7.81 3.71
N ALA A 13 13.15 7.38 2.88
CA ALA A 13 12.41 6.14 3.05
C ALA A 13 12.07 5.56 1.67
N GLN A 14 12.06 4.23 1.57
CA GLN A 14 11.65 3.54 0.36
C GLN A 14 10.14 3.30 0.43
N VAL A 15 9.40 3.79 -0.55
CA VAL A 15 7.97 3.51 -0.72
C VAL A 15 7.81 2.31 -1.64
N VAL A 16 6.95 1.37 -1.26
CA VAL A 16 6.58 0.21 -2.08
C VAL A 16 5.06 0.09 -2.06
N GLY A 17 4.45 0.03 -3.23
CA GLY A 17 3.02 -0.27 -3.36
C GLY A 17 2.82 -1.77 -3.59
N VAL A 18 1.71 -2.31 -3.10
CA VAL A 18 1.34 -3.72 -3.30
C VAL A 18 -0.12 -3.77 -3.69
N SER A 19 -0.43 -4.52 -4.74
CA SER A 19 -1.79 -4.70 -5.25
C SER A 19 -1.99 -6.16 -5.64
N VAL A 20 -3.22 -6.68 -5.48
CA VAL A 20 -3.57 -8.04 -5.91
C VAL A 20 -3.78 -8.16 -7.41
N ASN A 21 -3.76 -7.06 -8.14
CA ASN A 21 -3.84 -7.07 -9.60
C ASN A 21 -2.63 -7.76 -10.21
N ASP A 22 -2.79 -8.25 -11.44
CA ASP A 22 -1.69 -8.91 -12.14
C ASP A 22 -0.53 -7.94 -12.44
N PRO A 23 0.69 -8.46 -12.72
CA PRO A 23 1.86 -7.61 -12.94
C PRO A 23 1.71 -6.65 -14.12
N TRP A 24 1.01 -7.04 -15.18
CA TRP A 24 0.83 -6.20 -16.37
C TRP A 24 -0.07 -5.01 -16.07
N SER A 25 -1.20 -5.24 -15.35
CA SER A 25 -2.10 -4.16 -14.93
C SER A 25 -1.38 -3.20 -13.99
N ASN A 26 -0.58 -3.70 -13.05
CA ASN A 26 0.22 -2.88 -12.14
C ASN A 26 1.26 -2.05 -12.89
N LYS A 27 1.90 -2.64 -13.90
CA LYS A 27 2.86 -1.93 -14.74
C LYS A 27 2.18 -0.79 -15.51
N ALA A 28 1.04 -1.07 -16.13
CA ALA A 28 0.27 -0.07 -16.85
C ALA A 28 -0.16 1.09 -15.94
N PHE A 29 -0.62 0.77 -14.72
CA PHE A 29 -0.99 1.76 -13.73
C PHE A 29 0.21 2.63 -13.34
N THR A 30 1.36 2.02 -13.11
CA THR A 30 2.60 2.71 -12.76
C THR A 30 3.02 3.69 -13.86
N GLU A 31 2.97 3.26 -15.11
CA GLU A 31 3.34 4.09 -16.26
C GLU A 31 2.35 5.23 -16.47
N HIS A 32 1.05 4.93 -16.43
CA HIS A 32 0.00 5.92 -16.63
C HIS A 32 0.03 7.03 -15.57
N ASN A 33 0.26 6.67 -14.32
CA ASN A 33 0.27 7.60 -13.18
C ASN A 33 1.67 8.12 -12.86
N LYS A 34 2.69 7.71 -13.59
CA LYS A 34 4.08 8.14 -13.40
C LYS A 34 4.54 7.96 -11.95
N LEU A 35 4.29 6.79 -11.39
CA LEU A 35 4.70 6.47 -10.02
C LEU A 35 6.22 6.40 -9.93
N ASN A 36 6.79 6.94 -8.87
CA ASN A 36 8.23 6.96 -8.61
C ASN A 36 8.66 5.91 -7.59
N PHE A 37 7.84 4.90 -7.37
CA PHE A 37 8.11 3.77 -6.49
C PHE A 37 7.55 2.48 -7.11
N PRO A 38 8.08 1.29 -6.76
CA PRO A 38 7.59 0.05 -7.30
C PRO A 38 6.18 -0.28 -6.84
N LEU A 39 5.39 -0.86 -7.74
CA LEU A 39 4.07 -1.40 -7.45
C LEU A 39 4.12 -2.91 -7.71
N LEU A 40 4.16 -3.69 -6.65
CA LEU A 40 4.32 -5.14 -6.70
C LEU A 40 2.96 -5.83 -6.81
N SER A 41 2.95 -6.99 -7.45
CA SER A 41 1.75 -7.81 -7.58
C SER A 41 1.69 -8.89 -6.50
N ASP A 42 0.62 -8.85 -5.71
CA ASP A 42 0.29 -9.91 -4.76
C ASP A 42 -0.85 -10.77 -5.33
N TYR A 43 -0.71 -11.20 -6.59
CA TYR A 43 -1.75 -11.93 -7.33
C TYR A 43 -2.23 -13.17 -6.56
N ASN A 44 -1.34 -13.88 -5.88
CA ASN A 44 -1.69 -15.06 -5.08
C ASN A 44 -2.27 -14.71 -3.70
N ARG A 45 -2.35 -13.47 -3.33
CA ARG A 45 -2.87 -12.98 -2.03
C ARG A 45 -2.06 -13.45 -0.81
N ASP A 46 -0.81 -13.82 -1.00
CA ASP A 46 0.04 -14.29 0.09
C ASP A 46 0.36 -13.19 1.10
N VAL A 47 0.70 -12.00 0.63
CA VAL A 47 1.05 -10.86 1.48
C VAL A 47 -0.17 -10.37 2.25
N VAL A 48 -1.33 -10.24 1.59
CA VAL A 48 -2.56 -9.77 2.26
C VAL A 48 -3.00 -10.74 3.34
N ARG A 49 -2.76 -12.04 3.18
CA ARG A 49 -3.04 -13.05 4.22
C ARG A 49 -2.06 -12.94 5.38
N GLN A 50 -0.76 -12.80 5.08
CA GLN A 50 0.28 -12.66 6.10
C GLN A 50 0.07 -11.41 6.97
N TYR A 51 -0.38 -10.32 6.37
CA TYR A 51 -0.63 -9.06 7.06
C TYR A 51 -2.05 -8.98 7.63
N ASN A 52 -2.87 -10.02 7.42
CA ASN A 52 -4.24 -10.11 7.93
C ASN A 52 -5.11 -8.92 7.47
N ILE A 53 -5.02 -8.57 6.21
CA ILE A 53 -5.74 -7.45 5.60
C ILE A 53 -6.60 -7.88 4.40
N VAL A 54 -7.09 -9.10 4.39
CA VAL A 54 -7.94 -9.61 3.30
C VAL A 54 -9.31 -8.94 3.34
N GLN A 55 -9.72 -8.36 2.22
CA GLN A 55 -11.08 -7.88 1.98
C GLN A 55 -11.78 -8.90 1.08
N ASN A 56 -12.70 -9.68 1.65
CA ASN A 56 -13.44 -10.68 0.88
C ASN A 56 -14.51 -10.02 0.02
N ASP A 57 -14.78 -10.59 -1.15
CA ASP A 57 -15.84 -10.17 -2.06
C ASP A 57 -15.80 -8.67 -2.35
N PHE A 58 -14.62 -8.17 -2.65
CA PHE A 58 -14.37 -6.75 -2.91
C PHE A 58 -15.26 -6.24 -4.05
N GLY A 59 -15.88 -5.09 -3.80
CA GLY A 59 -16.79 -4.48 -4.77
C GLY A 59 -18.08 -5.27 -5.00
N GLY A 60 -18.45 -6.16 -4.09
CA GLY A 60 -19.61 -7.01 -4.23
C GLY A 60 -19.40 -8.22 -5.14
N LEU A 61 -18.18 -8.44 -5.62
CA LEU A 61 -17.82 -9.55 -6.51
C LEU A 61 -17.48 -10.79 -5.69
N LYS A 62 -18.35 -11.78 -5.70
CA LYS A 62 -18.17 -13.02 -4.94
C LYS A 62 -16.87 -13.71 -5.33
N GLY A 63 -16.06 -14.04 -4.31
CA GLY A 63 -14.78 -14.71 -4.49
C GLY A 63 -13.63 -13.81 -4.89
N TYR A 64 -13.88 -12.53 -5.17
CA TYR A 64 -12.80 -11.58 -5.48
C TYR A 64 -12.23 -11.00 -4.18
N ASN A 65 -11.11 -11.54 -3.74
CA ASN A 65 -10.43 -11.10 -2.53
C ASN A 65 -9.34 -10.09 -2.87
N ALA A 66 -9.36 -8.98 -2.18
CA ALA A 66 -8.38 -7.90 -2.36
C ALA A 66 -7.78 -7.49 -1.01
N ALA A 67 -6.88 -6.53 -1.02
CA ALA A 67 -6.33 -5.96 0.21
C ALA A 67 -7.26 -4.89 0.77
N LYS A 68 -7.43 -4.85 2.07
CA LYS A 68 -7.97 -3.67 2.74
C LYS A 68 -7.02 -2.51 2.49
N ARG A 69 -7.56 -1.30 2.38
CA ARG A 69 -6.73 -0.11 2.26
C ARG A 69 -5.88 0.04 3.51
N SER A 70 -4.58 -0.01 3.36
CA SER A 70 -3.67 -0.09 4.51
C SER A 70 -2.31 0.51 4.20
N VAL A 71 -1.63 0.93 5.25
CA VAL A 71 -0.25 1.43 5.21
C VAL A 71 0.52 0.83 6.37
N PHE A 72 1.70 0.30 6.08
CA PHE A 72 2.62 -0.24 7.08
C PHE A 72 3.95 0.49 6.96
N ILE A 73 4.52 0.89 8.08
CA ILE A 73 5.85 1.47 8.13
C ILE A 73 6.76 0.52 8.89
N LEU A 74 7.90 0.19 8.28
CA LEU A 74 8.89 -0.71 8.85
C LEU A 74 10.20 0.04 9.07
N ASP A 75 10.92 -0.34 10.12
CA ASP A 75 12.28 0.18 10.34
C ASP A 75 13.29 -0.59 9.49
N ARG A 76 14.58 -0.26 9.63
CA ARG A 76 15.65 -0.91 8.86
C ARG A 76 15.83 -2.39 9.21
N ASN A 77 15.33 -2.83 10.35
CA ASN A 77 15.39 -4.23 10.78
C ASN A 77 14.17 -5.03 10.35
N GLY A 78 13.22 -4.41 9.62
CA GLY A 78 12.00 -5.05 9.18
C GLY A 78 10.91 -5.10 10.24
N VAL A 79 11.06 -4.36 11.33
CA VAL A 79 10.06 -4.29 12.40
C VAL A 79 9.00 -3.25 12.04
N ILE A 80 7.73 -3.64 12.14
CA ILE A 80 6.60 -2.75 11.88
C ILE A 80 6.50 -1.74 13.02
N THR A 81 6.58 -0.45 12.69
CA THR A 81 6.54 0.65 13.66
C THR A 81 5.25 1.44 13.61
N TYR A 82 4.48 1.31 12.53
CA TYR A 82 3.21 2.01 12.35
C TYR A 82 2.30 1.19 11.46
N VAL A 83 1.01 1.13 11.81
CA VAL A 83 -0.01 0.42 11.02
C VAL A 83 -1.25 1.30 10.90
N TRP A 84 -1.77 1.43 9.69
CA TRP A 84 -3.09 1.99 9.43
C TRP A 84 -3.84 1.05 8.51
N VAL A 85 -5.04 0.62 8.90
CA VAL A 85 -5.91 -0.26 8.12
C VAL A 85 -7.33 0.27 8.17
N SER A 86 -8.01 0.32 7.02
CA SER A 86 -9.42 0.71 6.95
C SER A 86 -10.25 -0.40 6.31
N ASP A 87 -11.43 -0.66 6.88
CA ASP A 87 -12.43 -1.54 6.26
C ASP A 87 -13.20 -0.84 5.14
N ASP A 88 -13.12 0.49 5.07
CA ASP A 88 -13.75 1.29 4.02
C ASP A 88 -12.71 1.60 2.94
N PRO A 89 -12.84 1.02 1.72
CA PRO A 89 -11.86 1.26 0.65
C PRO A 89 -11.85 2.71 0.14
N GLY A 90 -12.90 3.48 0.42
CA GLY A 90 -12.97 4.90 0.06
C GLY A 90 -12.29 5.83 1.05
N LYS A 91 -11.92 5.34 2.23
CA LYS A 91 -11.30 6.18 3.27
C LYS A 91 -9.79 6.25 3.07
N GLU A 92 -9.26 7.48 3.00
CA GLU A 92 -7.83 7.72 2.91
C GLU A 92 -7.20 7.93 4.28
N PRO A 93 -5.89 7.58 4.46
CA PRO A 93 -5.18 7.88 5.68
C PRO A 93 -4.88 9.38 5.79
N ASN A 94 -4.52 9.82 7.00
CA ASN A 94 -3.99 11.16 7.21
C ASN A 94 -2.51 11.16 6.78
N TYR A 95 -2.21 11.76 5.63
CA TYR A 95 -0.87 11.74 5.05
C TYR A 95 0.16 12.52 5.87
N GLU A 96 -0.25 13.55 6.60
CA GLU A 96 0.64 14.28 7.50
C GLU A 96 1.08 13.42 8.69
N GLU A 97 0.19 12.62 9.25
CA GLU A 97 0.52 11.67 10.30
C GLU A 97 1.47 10.59 9.79
N LEU A 98 1.26 10.10 8.55
CA LEU A 98 2.15 9.14 7.92
C LEU A 98 3.55 9.69 7.77
N LYS A 99 3.70 10.93 7.30
CA LYS A 99 5.00 11.59 7.16
C LYS A 99 5.71 11.70 8.50
N LYS A 100 4.99 12.10 9.54
CA LYS A 100 5.56 12.19 10.90
C LYS A 100 6.01 10.82 11.40
N ALA A 101 5.22 9.78 11.16
CA ALA A 101 5.56 8.42 11.58
C ALA A 101 6.80 7.91 10.83
N VAL A 102 6.94 8.19 9.54
CA VAL A 102 8.14 7.83 8.76
C VAL A 102 9.37 8.54 9.31
N VAL A 103 9.29 9.84 9.57
CA VAL A 103 10.41 10.63 10.12
C VAL A 103 10.84 10.08 11.48
N LYS A 104 9.90 9.71 12.33
CA LYS A 104 10.21 9.09 13.64
C LYS A 104 10.90 7.73 13.50
N THR A 105 10.57 6.97 12.47
CA THR A 105 11.12 5.64 12.24
C THR A 105 12.56 5.69 11.72
N ILE A 106 12.87 6.72 10.95
CA ILE A 106 14.21 6.95 10.42
C ILE A 106 15.12 7.44 11.54
#